data_00f5bbaf90057a6f8ff024b22ebd4ddb
#
_entry.id   00f5bbaf90057a6f8ff024b22ebd4ddb
#
_cell.length_a   1.000
_cell.length_b   1.000
_cell.length_c   1.000
_cell.angle_alpha   90.00
_cell.angle_beta   90.00
_cell.angle_gamma   90.00
#
_symmetry.space_group_name_H-M   'P 1'
#
loop_
_entity.id
_entity.type
_entity.pdbx_description
1 polymer ?
#
loop_
_entity_poly.entity_id
_entity_poly.type
_entity_poly.pdbx_seq_one_letter_code
_entity_poly.pdbx_strand_id
1 'polypeptide(L)'
;GAAVEVYGTTLHYAPCQTEKTGFRVAVVLPKGTNTEKPAFEPQSEEDTWMTARNKWLLAHPDSSEAKTGAHIGLTGKNIDITEN
;
A
#
# COMPACT_ATOMS: atom_id res chain seq x y z
N GLY A 1 -23.03 -1.46 -3.32
CA GLY A 1 -21.77 -1.10 -2.72
C GLY A 1 -21.72 -1.32 -1.22
N ALA A 2 -20.54 -1.61 -0.73
CA ALA A 2 -20.29 -1.77 0.69
C ALA A 2 -19.30 -0.71 1.16
N ALA A 3 -19.49 -0.21 2.39
CA ALA A 3 -18.51 0.66 3.04
C ALA A 3 -17.70 -0.18 4.04
N VAL A 4 -16.38 -0.01 4.00
CA VAL A 4 -15.46 -0.73 4.88
C VAL A 4 -14.55 0.29 5.57
N GLU A 5 -14.45 0.18 6.88
CA GLU A 5 -13.50 0.98 7.67
C GLU A 5 -12.43 0.05 8.23
N VAL A 6 -11.16 0.43 8.05
CA VAL A 6 -10.03 -0.34 8.54
C VAL A 6 -9.25 0.46 9.58
N TYR A 7 -8.57 -0.22 10.49
CA TYR A 7 -7.70 0.45 11.46
C TYR A 7 -6.54 1.15 10.76
N GLY A 8 -6.04 2.23 11.36
CA GLY A 8 -4.89 2.97 10.82
C GLY A 8 -3.63 2.14 10.66
N THR A 9 -3.51 1.05 11.41
CA THR A 9 -2.37 0.12 11.36
C THR A 9 -2.57 -1.04 10.39
N THR A 10 -3.73 -1.11 9.70
CA THR A 10 -4.04 -2.21 8.79
C THR A 10 -3.21 -2.09 7.51
N LEU A 11 -2.45 -3.13 7.21
CA LEU A 11 -1.70 -3.22 5.96
C LEU A 11 -2.65 -3.62 4.83
N HIS A 12 -2.70 -2.81 3.79
CA HIS A 12 -3.55 -3.09 2.63
C HIS A 12 -3.02 -2.36 1.40
N TYR A 13 -3.45 -2.81 0.25
CA TYR A 13 -3.19 -2.15 -1.02
C TYR A 13 -4.52 -1.94 -1.75
N ALA A 14 -4.46 -1.53 -3.02
CA ALA A 14 -5.66 -1.32 -3.81
C ALA A 14 -6.49 -2.61 -3.90
N PRO A 15 -7.84 -2.51 -3.87
CA PRO A 15 -8.69 -3.67 -4.07
C PRO A 15 -8.48 -4.27 -5.47
N CYS A 16 -8.81 -5.56 -5.60
CA CYS A 16 -8.73 -6.28 -6.87
C CYS A 16 -10.12 -6.60 -7.39
N GLN A 17 -10.25 -6.71 -8.71
CA GLN A 17 -11.50 -7.14 -9.30
C GLN A 17 -11.77 -8.61 -9.01
N THR A 18 -13.04 -8.96 -8.90
CA THR A 18 -13.52 -10.36 -8.82
C THR A 18 -14.08 -10.84 -10.16
N GLU A 19 -14.36 -9.92 -11.07
CA GLU A 19 -14.90 -10.18 -12.40
C GLU A 19 -14.13 -9.36 -13.44
N LYS A 20 -14.14 -9.82 -14.69
CA LYS A 20 -13.46 -9.14 -15.81
C LYS A 20 -14.00 -7.74 -16.10
N THR A 21 -15.24 -7.46 -15.70
CA THR A 21 -15.85 -6.14 -15.85
C THR A 21 -15.21 -5.06 -14.97
N GLY A 22 -14.37 -5.47 -14.00
CA GLY A 22 -13.73 -4.55 -13.09
C GLY A 22 -14.63 -4.05 -11.97
N PHE A 23 -14.27 -2.89 -11.40
CA PHE A 23 -15.00 -2.32 -10.27
C PHE A 23 -14.73 -0.83 -10.16
N ARG A 24 -15.50 -0.17 -9.28
CA ARG A 24 -15.24 1.21 -8.87
C ARG A 24 -15.11 1.26 -7.37
N VAL A 25 -14.21 2.09 -6.87
CA VAL A 25 -14.01 2.28 -5.44
C VAL A 25 -13.73 3.76 -5.15
N ALA A 26 -14.27 4.24 -4.04
CA ALA A 26 -13.93 5.55 -3.49
C ALA A 26 -13.21 5.32 -2.16
N VAL A 27 -12.10 6.02 -1.95
CA VAL A 27 -11.27 5.87 -0.75
C VAL A 27 -11.20 7.22 -0.03
N VAL A 28 -11.50 7.20 1.27
CA VAL A 28 -11.40 8.37 2.14
C VAL A 28 -10.12 8.27 2.95
N LEU A 29 -9.26 9.26 2.82
CA LEU A 29 -7.95 9.31 3.47
C LEU A 29 -7.78 10.63 4.22
N PRO A 30 -6.89 10.69 5.23
CA PRO A 30 -6.53 11.96 5.84
C PRO A 30 -5.99 12.94 4.80
N LYS A 31 -6.33 14.22 4.95
CA LYS A 31 -5.87 15.27 4.04
C LYS A 31 -4.34 15.29 3.98
N GLY A 32 -3.80 15.38 2.78
CA GLY A 32 -2.36 15.40 2.56
C GLY A 32 -1.70 14.05 2.40
N THR A 33 -2.46 12.94 2.52
CA THR A 33 -1.93 11.60 2.27
C THR A 33 -1.36 11.51 0.85
N ASN A 34 -0.20 10.87 0.69
CA ASN A 34 0.56 10.75 -0.55
C ASN A 34 1.20 12.06 -1.06
N THR A 35 1.18 13.12 -0.26
CA THR A 35 1.93 14.34 -0.60
C THR A 35 3.39 14.19 -0.19
N GLU A 36 4.16 15.26 -0.28
CA GLU A 36 5.59 15.23 0.03
C GLU A 36 5.87 14.62 1.40
N LYS A 37 6.84 13.72 1.47
CA LYS A 37 7.28 13.09 2.70
C LYS A 37 7.78 14.16 3.69
N PRO A 38 7.23 14.20 4.93
CA PRO A 38 7.71 15.16 5.92
C PRO A 38 9.15 14.85 6.34
N ALA A 39 9.92 15.90 6.65
CA ALA A 39 11.26 15.77 7.21
C ALA A 39 11.14 15.45 8.70
N PHE A 40 11.72 14.33 9.14
CA PHE A 40 11.75 13.94 10.55
C PHE A 40 12.89 12.96 10.79
N GLU A 41 13.31 12.82 12.05
CA GLU A 41 14.26 11.79 12.43
C GLU A 41 13.52 10.49 12.70
N PRO A 42 13.90 9.38 12.05
CA PRO A 42 13.28 8.09 12.33
C PRO A 42 13.45 7.68 13.80
N GLN A 43 12.35 7.29 14.45
CA GLN A 43 12.34 6.80 15.81
C GLN A 43 12.29 5.28 15.88
N SER A 44 11.97 4.63 14.77
CA SER A 44 11.90 3.18 14.63
C SER A 44 12.28 2.77 13.23
N GLU A 45 12.49 1.48 13.00
CA GLU A 45 12.78 0.96 11.68
C GLU A 45 11.63 1.24 10.70
N GLU A 46 10.38 1.11 11.16
CA GLU A 46 9.19 1.35 10.35
C GLU A 46 9.12 2.78 9.82
N ASP A 47 9.65 3.74 10.55
CA ASP A 47 9.68 5.13 10.09
C ASP A 47 10.52 5.30 8.82
N THR A 48 11.50 4.44 8.59
CA THR A 48 12.33 4.48 7.38
C THR A 48 11.60 3.96 6.15
N TRP A 49 10.46 3.28 6.34
CA TRP A 49 9.65 2.71 5.25
C TRP A 49 8.65 3.71 4.67
N MET A 50 8.50 4.87 5.30
CA MET A 50 7.60 5.92 4.80
C MET A 50 8.10 6.44 3.45
N THR A 51 7.24 6.42 2.43
CA THR A 51 7.57 6.89 1.09
C THR A 51 6.94 8.24 0.76
N ALA A 52 5.86 8.59 1.46
CA ALA A 52 5.16 9.87 1.34
C ALA A 52 4.42 10.13 2.65
N ARG A 53 3.80 11.31 2.78
CA ARG A 53 3.01 11.64 3.97
C ARG A 53 1.91 10.61 4.17
N ASN A 54 1.83 10.04 5.39
CA ASN A 54 0.85 9.01 5.76
C ASN A 54 0.93 7.74 4.88
N LYS A 55 2.10 7.46 4.30
CA LYS A 55 2.25 6.30 3.43
C LYS A 55 3.53 5.52 3.76
N TRP A 56 3.35 4.35 4.31
CA TRP A 56 4.40 3.34 4.52
C TRP A 56 4.16 2.22 3.54
N LEU A 57 5.18 1.82 2.79
CA LEU A 57 5.03 0.84 1.73
C LEU A 57 5.91 -0.37 1.98
N LEU A 58 5.29 -1.54 2.00
CA LEU A 58 5.94 -2.84 2.07
C LEU A 58 5.70 -3.58 0.76
N ALA A 59 6.69 -4.35 0.31
CA ALA A 59 6.60 -5.01 -0.97
C ALA A 59 7.15 -6.43 -0.90
N HIS A 60 6.64 -7.29 -1.79
CA HIS A 60 7.23 -8.58 -2.10
C HIS A 60 8.39 -8.37 -3.05
N PRO A 61 9.52 -9.13 -2.94
CA PRO A 61 10.68 -8.92 -3.81
C PRO A 61 10.39 -9.07 -5.31
N ASP A 62 9.35 -9.81 -5.67
CA ASP A 62 8.95 -10.01 -7.07
C ASP A 62 7.99 -8.91 -7.58
N SER A 63 7.62 -7.95 -6.76
CA SER A 63 6.68 -6.89 -7.15
C SER A 63 7.37 -5.73 -7.84
N SER A 64 6.59 -4.96 -8.62
CA SER A 64 7.09 -3.74 -9.25
C SER A 64 7.43 -2.66 -8.24
N GLU A 65 6.73 -2.61 -7.11
CA GLU A 65 6.96 -1.67 -6.03
C GLU A 65 8.33 -1.86 -5.39
N ALA A 66 8.81 -3.11 -5.27
CA ALA A 66 10.15 -3.39 -4.78
C ALA A 66 11.23 -2.79 -5.69
N LYS A 67 10.99 -2.79 -7.01
CA LYS A 67 11.90 -2.21 -8.00
C LYS A 67 11.94 -0.69 -7.95
N THR A 68 10.91 -0.05 -7.40
CA THR A 68 10.83 1.41 -7.28
C THR A 68 11.24 1.92 -5.90
N GLY A 69 11.73 1.06 -5.02
CA GLY A 69 12.32 1.46 -3.75
C GLY A 69 11.48 1.18 -2.51
N ALA A 70 10.36 0.48 -2.62
CA ALA A 70 9.58 0.08 -1.45
C ALA A 70 10.37 -0.92 -0.59
N HIS A 71 10.14 -0.87 0.73
CA HIS A 71 10.79 -1.79 1.66
C HIS A 71 10.35 -3.23 1.38
N ILE A 72 11.31 -4.12 1.17
CA ILE A 72 11.03 -5.54 0.93
C ILE A 72 10.78 -6.20 2.29
N GLY A 73 9.50 -6.48 2.60
CA GLY A 73 9.11 -7.02 3.89
C GLY A 73 8.04 -8.11 3.82
N LEU A 74 7.65 -8.54 2.61
CA LEU A 74 6.66 -9.59 2.42
C LEU A 74 7.32 -10.87 1.93
N THR A 75 6.85 -12.01 2.44
CA THR A 75 7.37 -13.34 2.09
C THR A 75 6.23 -14.22 1.55
N GLY A 76 6.60 -15.37 1.02
CA GLY A 76 5.64 -16.30 0.44
C GLY A 76 5.47 -16.11 -1.05
N LYS A 77 4.41 -16.70 -1.60
CA LYS A 77 4.12 -16.62 -3.03
C LYS A 77 3.50 -15.27 -3.38
N ASN A 78 4.04 -14.62 -4.39
CA ASN A 78 3.45 -13.38 -4.92
C ASN A 78 2.30 -13.74 -5.85
N ILE A 79 1.08 -13.68 -5.32
CA ILE A 79 -0.13 -14.08 -6.05
C ILE A 79 -0.59 -12.94 -6.95
N ASP A 80 -0.77 -13.22 -8.23
CA ASP A 80 -1.27 -12.27 -9.22
C ASP A 80 -2.50 -12.88 -9.90
N ILE A 81 -3.62 -12.15 -9.83
CA ILE A 81 -4.90 -12.61 -10.40
C ILE A 81 -5.17 -12.05 -11.79
N THR A 82 -4.26 -11.26 -12.36
CA THR A 82 -4.49 -10.62 -13.67
C THR A 82 -4.55 -11.62 -14.83
N GLU A 83 -3.99 -12.80 -14.65
CA GLU A 83 -3.97 -13.85 -15.65
C GLU A 83 -5.13 -14.84 -15.54
N ASN A 84 -6.04 -14.63 -14.60
CA ASN A 84 -7.18 -15.52 -14.39
C ASN A 84 -8.42 -15.09 -15.16
#